data_41fdbcf4c14b20cd67bea65f36252785
#
_entry.id   41fdbcf4c14b20cd67bea65f36252785
#
_cell.length_a   1.000
_cell.length_b   1.000
_cell.length_c   1.000
_cell.angle_alpha   90.00
_cell.angle_beta   90.00
_cell.angle_gamma   90.00
#
_symmetry.space_group_name_H-M   'P 1'
#
loop_
_entity.id
_entity.type
_entity.pdbx_description
1 polymer ?
#
loop_
_entity_poly.entity_id
_entity_poly.type
_entity_poly.pdbx_seq_one_letter_code
_entity_poly.pdbx_strand_id
1 'polypeptide(L)'
;MATGTRMEKLVILTTGGTLDKDHDTFTESLVLGAENITNVPELLRIARTKSPRVQPIMSLDSLDMTDEHREQILGAVKIVPERCVVITHGTGTMEVTARYLDGKTGDKTVILTGALRPFAIGKSDAGFNVGGAVIAAQTLPAGVYAVMNGRVFNAADVHKDVQTGRFDI
;
A
#
# COMPACT_ATOMS: atom_id res chain seq x y z
N MET A 1 -1.19 36.24 -6.47
CA MET A 1 -0.29 35.49 -5.57
C MET A 1 -0.83 34.08 -5.51
N ALA A 2 -0.14 33.12 -6.08
CA ALA A 2 -0.54 31.72 -5.97
C ALA A 2 -0.38 31.30 -4.51
N THR A 3 -1.48 31.00 -3.85
CA THR A 3 -1.49 30.35 -2.55
C THR A 3 -0.87 28.98 -2.76
N GLY A 4 0.40 28.84 -2.36
CA GLY A 4 1.08 27.56 -2.41
C GLY A 4 0.24 26.53 -1.66
N THR A 5 -0.27 25.57 -2.39
CA THR A 5 -0.98 24.42 -1.83
C THR A 5 -0.05 23.81 -0.79
N ARG A 6 -0.41 23.93 0.48
CA ARG A 6 0.33 23.28 1.57
C ARG A 6 0.26 21.80 1.29
N MET A 7 1.38 21.19 0.89
CA MET A 7 1.44 19.73 0.67
C MET A 7 0.90 19.06 1.93
N GLU A 8 -0.21 18.36 1.79
CA GLU A 8 -0.76 17.60 2.89
C GLU A 8 0.28 16.54 3.31
N LYS A 9 0.46 16.41 4.62
CA LYS A 9 1.39 15.42 5.15
C LYS A 9 0.88 14.03 4.79
N LEU A 10 1.74 13.22 4.18
CA LEU A 10 1.46 11.86 3.74
C LEU A 10 2.25 10.86 4.58
N VAL A 11 1.63 9.76 4.95
CA VAL A 11 2.28 8.61 5.57
C VAL A 11 2.09 7.37 4.72
N ILE A 12 3.11 6.53 4.66
CA ILE A 12 3.03 5.19 4.09
C ILE A 12 3.08 4.19 5.25
N LEU A 13 2.01 3.45 5.45
CA LEU A 13 1.91 2.34 6.37
C LEU A 13 2.25 1.05 5.65
N THR A 14 3.16 0.24 6.17
CA THR A 14 3.55 -1.00 5.49
C THR A 14 3.05 -2.23 6.24
N THR A 15 2.52 -3.20 5.53
CA THR A 15 1.97 -4.43 6.09
C THR A 15 2.64 -5.70 5.56
N GLY A 16 3.69 -5.56 4.74
CA GLY A 16 4.35 -6.67 4.07
C GLY A 16 3.81 -6.88 2.65
N GLY A 17 3.50 -8.12 2.31
CA GLY A 17 3.07 -8.50 0.97
C GLY A 17 4.23 -8.65 -0.02
N THR A 18 3.91 -8.91 -1.28
CA THR A 18 4.91 -9.21 -2.31
C THR A 18 5.94 -8.10 -2.54
N LEU A 19 5.56 -6.82 -2.35
CA LEU A 19 6.49 -5.70 -2.48
C LEU A 19 7.74 -5.89 -1.60
N ASP A 20 7.55 -6.41 -0.39
CA ASP A 20 8.59 -6.56 0.64
C ASP A 20 9.19 -7.96 0.69
N LYS A 21 8.79 -8.87 -0.21
CA LYS A 21 9.42 -10.20 -0.31
C LYS A 21 10.80 -10.09 -0.97
N ASP A 22 11.68 -11.00 -0.55
CA ASP A 22 12.97 -11.22 -1.17
C ASP A 22 13.17 -12.70 -1.49
N HIS A 23 14.15 -13.01 -2.30
CA HIS A 23 14.50 -14.38 -2.65
C HIS A 23 15.43 -14.96 -1.59
N ASP A 24 14.94 -15.97 -0.88
CA ASP A 24 15.77 -16.76 0.02
C ASP A 24 16.52 -17.84 -0.79
N THR A 25 17.82 -17.73 -0.87
CA THR A 25 18.67 -18.63 -1.64
C THR A 25 18.77 -20.03 -1.02
N PHE A 26 18.44 -20.18 0.26
CA PHE A 26 18.47 -21.48 0.93
C PHE A 26 17.20 -22.30 0.66
N THR A 27 16.04 -21.65 0.74
CA THR A 27 14.75 -22.32 0.49
C THR A 27 14.29 -22.19 -0.97
N GLU A 28 15.02 -21.43 -1.80
CA GLU A 28 14.69 -21.13 -3.20
C GLU A 28 13.27 -20.56 -3.36
N SER A 29 12.79 -19.81 -2.36
CA SER A 29 11.44 -19.27 -2.32
C SER A 29 11.42 -17.77 -2.03
N LEU A 30 10.27 -17.14 -2.24
CA LEU A 30 10.04 -15.74 -1.87
C LEU A 30 9.57 -15.70 -0.42
N VAL A 31 10.32 -14.99 0.42
CA VAL A 31 10.04 -14.83 1.86
C VAL A 31 9.90 -13.37 2.25
N LEU A 32 9.10 -13.10 3.25
CA LEU A 32 9.09 -11.80 3.92
C LEU A 32 10.31 -11.72 4.85
N GLY A 33 10.94 -10.56 4.87
CA GLY A 33 12.01 -10.26 5.82
C GLY A 33 11.50 -10.19 7.27
N ALA A 34 12.44 -9.89 8.20
CA ALA A 34 12.10 -9.70 9.60
C ALA A 34 11.05 -8.59 9.76
N GLU A 35 10.35 -8.62 10.89
CA GLU A 35 9.38 -7.57 11.24
C GLU A 35 10.00 -6.18 11.12
N ASN A 36 9.21 -5.24 10.62
CA ASN A 36 9.59 -3.83 10.40
C ASN A 36 10.62 -3.57 9.28
N ILE A 37 11.00 -4.56 8.48
CA ILE A 37 11.81 -4.35 7.29
C ILE A 37 10.89 -4.15 6.09
N THR A 38 11.08 -3.03 5.36
CA THR A 38 10.35 -2.72 4.14
C THR A 38 11.26 -2.09 3.10
N ASN A 39 10.98 -2.36 1.84
CA ASN A 39 11.69 -1.78 0.69
C ASN A 39 11.20 -0.36 0.33
N VAL A 40 10.14 0.12 0.97
CA VAL A 40 9.53 1.43 0.66
C VAL A 40 10.52 2.59 0.79
N PRO A 41 11.35 2.71 1.85
CA PRO A 41 12.33 3.81 1.93
C PRO A 41 13.31 3.85 0.75
N GLU A 42 13.78 2.70 0.30
CA GLU A 42 14.69 2.62 -0.86
C GLU A 42 13.97 3.00 -2.16
N LEU A 43 12.74 2.54 -2.34
CA LEU A 43 11.90 2.91 -3.48
C LEU A 43 11.70 4.44 -3.53
N LEU A 44 11.40 5.06 -2.40
CA LEU A 44 11.23 6.51 -2.30
C LEU A 44 12.53 7.27 -2.57
N ARG A 45 13.67 6.74 -2.12
CA ARG A 45 14.99 7.30 -2.38
C ARG A 45 15.31 7.30 -3.88
N ILE A 46 15.05 6.17 -4.57
CA ILE A 46 15.22 6.04 -6.03
C ILE A 46 14.32 7.04 -6.76
N ALA A 47 13.07 7.17 -6.33
CA ALA A 47 12.11 8.10 -6.91
C ALA A 47 12.38 9.58 -6.57
N ARG A 48 13.41 9.87 -5.74
CA ARG A 48 13.78 11.22 -5.28
C ARG A 48 12.61 11.98 -4.64
N THR A 49 11.71 11.26 -3.98
CA THR A 49 10.59 11.89 -3.27
C THR A 49 11.09 12.61 -2.02
N LYS A 50 10.51 13.77 -1.72
CA LYS A 50 10.67 14.38 -0.40
C LYS A 50 9.76 13.64 0.56
N SER A 51 10.34 12.67 1.15
CA SER A 51 10.00 11.84 2.31
C SER A 51 8.58 11.92 2.85
N PRO A 52 7.62 11.14 2.36
CA PRO A 52 6.54 10.71 3.22
C PRO A 52 7.14 9.92 4.40
N ARG A 53 6.50 10.05 5.55
CA ARG A 53 6.85 9.20 6.69
C ARG A 53 6.48 7.76 6.37
N VAL A 54 7.36 6.83 6.63
CA VAL A 54 7.10 5.39 6.49
C VAL A 54 7.00 4.78 7.88
N GLN A 55 5.93 4.04 8.11
CA GLN A 55 5.66 3.37 9.38
C GLN A 55 5.27 1.91 9.13
N PRO A 56 6.15 0.98 9.46
CA PRO A 56 5.80 -0.44 9.47
C PRO A 56 4.72 -0.74 10.53
N ILE A 57 3.72 -1.54 10.16
CA ILE A 57 2.68 -2.01 11.08
C ILE A 57 2.87 -3.50 11.35
N MET A 58 3.11 -4.25 10.29
CA MET A 58 3.33 -5.69 10.32
C MET A 58 4.11 -6.14 9.10
N SER A 59 4.58 -7.37 9.08
CA SER A 59 5.18 -8.04 7.94
C SER A 59 4.46 -9.38 7.73
N LEU A 60 3.42 -9.37 6.89
CA LEU A 60 2.52 -10.51 6.73
C LEU A 60 2.18 -10.73 5.24
N ASP A 61 2.04 -12.00 4.85
CA ASP A 61 1.38 -12.30 3.58
C ASP A 61 -0.12 -12.02 3.73
N SER A 62 -0.71 -11.38 2.74
CA SER A 62 -2.14 -11.02 2.83
C SER A 62 -3.05 -12.25 2.86
N LEU A 63 -2.59 -13.41 2.37
CA LEU A 63 -3.35 -14.66 2.45
C LEU A 63 -3.48 -15.18 3.89
N ASP A 64 -2.53 -14.80 4.78
CA ASP A 64 -2.56 -15.15 6.19
C ASP A 64 -3.24 -14.06 7.06
N MET A 65 -3.73 -12.98 6.43
CA MET A 65 -4.30 -11.84 7.13
C MET A 65 -5.72 -12.13 7.59
N THR A 66 -5.95 -11.97 8.90
CA THR A 66 -7.26 -12.10 9.55
C THR A 66 -7.93 -10.73 9.73
N ASP A 67 -9.16 -10.71 10.23
CA ASP A 67 -9.86 -9.46 10.54
C ASP A 67 -9.24 -8.73 11.73
N GLU A 68 -8.59 -9.43 12.67
CA GLU A 68 -7.81 -8.80 13.75
C GLU A 68 -6.64 -8.00 13.18
N HIS A 69 -5.96 -8.50 12.16
CA HIS A 69 -4.90 -7.75 11.46
C HIS A 69 -5.46 -6.52 10.73
N ARG A 70 -6.65 -6.65 10.13
CA ARG A 70 -7.33 -5.52 9.47
C ARG A 70 -7.76 -4.45 10.47
N GLU A 71 -8.19 -4.87 11.68
CA GLU A 71 -8.49 -3.93 12.77
C GLU A 71 -7.23 -3.20 13.25
N GLN A 72 -6.06 -3.87 13.31
CA GLN A 72 -4.79 -3.22 13.61
C GLN A 72 -4.44 -2.16 12.54
N ILE A 73 -4.66 -2.48 11.26
CA ILE A 73 -4.48 -1.52 10.16
C ILE A 73 -5.42 -0.33 10.35
N LEU A 74 -6.70 -0.57 10.61
CA LEU A 74 -7.68 0.49 10.86
C LEU A 74 -7.28 1.37 12.05
N GLY A 75 -6.83 0.75 13.13
CA GLY A 75 -6.31 1.45 14.31
C GLY A 75 -5.14 2.36 13.97
N ALA A 76 -4.18 1.85 13.20
CA ALA A 76 -3.04 2.65 12.74
C ALA A 76 -3.48 3.83 11.85
N VAL A 77 -4.40 3.61 10.91
CA VAL A 77 -4.98 4.67 10.07
C VAL A 77 -5.63 5.76 10.92
N LYS A 78 -6.37 5.40 11.96
CA LYS A 78 -7.05 6.37 12.84
C LYS A 78 -6.07 7.19 13.68
N ILE A 79 -4.97 6.59 14.13
CA ILE A 79 -4.00 7.22 15.05
C ILE A 79 -3.07 8.21 14.32
N VAL A 80 -2.66 7.93 13.09
CA VAL A 80 -1.74 8.81 12.38
C VAL A 80 -2.36 10.19 12.14
N PRO A 81 -1.58 11.28 12.32
CA PRO A 81 -2.12 12.63 12.14
C PRO A 81 -2.31 13.04 10.66
N GLU A 82 -1.71 12.29 9.75
CA GLU A 82 -1.79 12.56 8.32
C GLU A 82 -3.19 12.23 7.79
N ARG A 83 -3.68 13.06 6.86
CA ARG A 83 -4.95 12.80 6.16
C ARG A 83 -4.75 11.93 4.92
N CYS A 84 -3.57 12.02 4.30
CA CYS A 84 -3.20 11.21 3.15
C CYS A 84 -2.46 9.98 3.65
N VAL A 85 -3.03 8.80 3.46
CA VAL A 85 -2.48 7.52 3.93
C VAL A 85 -2.35 6.57 2.76
N VAL A 86 -1.15 6.06 2.53
CA VAL A 86 -0.91 4.93 1.61
C VAL A 86 -0.64 3.69 2.45
N ILE A 87 -1.18 2.56 2.06
CA ILE A 87 -0.96 1.27 2.71
C ILE A 87 -0.36 0.32 1.68
N THR A 88 0.88 -0.14 1.89
CA THR A 88 1.39 -1.26 1.10
C THR A 88 0.87 -2.57 1.66
N HIS A 89 0.33 -3.42 0.78
CA HIS A 89 -0.44 -4.59 1.15
C HIS A 89 -0.22 -5.72 0.14
N GLY A 90 -0.31 -6.95 0.58
CA GLY A 90 -0.32 -8.10 -0.33
C GLY A 90 -1.54 -8.09 -1.25
N THR A 91 -1.33 -8.46 -2.50
CA THR A 91 -2.39 -8.38 -3.52
C THR A 91 -3.46 -9.46 -3.39
N GLY A 92 -3.19 -10.54 -2.64
CA GLY A 92 -4.09 -11.70 -2.54
C GLY A 92 -5.44 -11.40 -1.88
N THR A 93 -5.45 -10.53 -0.86
CA THR A 93 -6.68 -10.12 -0.15
C THR A 93 -6.82 -8.61 -0.01
N MET A 94 -6.20 -7.84 -0.89
CA MET A 94 -6.29 -6.37 -0.89
C MET A 94 -7.74 -5.88 -0.96
N GLU A 95 -8.58 -6.53 -1.77
CA GLU A 95 -9.99 -6.21 -1.90
C GLU A 95 -10.78 -6.40 -0.59
N VAL A 96 -10.43 -7.44 0.19
CA VAL A 96 -11.06 -7.69 1.48
C VAL A 96 -10.71 -6.60 2.48
N THR A 97 -9.43 -6.21 2.53
CA THR A 97 -8.98 -5.12 3.40
C THR A 97 -9.54 -3.78 2.98
N ALA A 98 -9.64 -3.49 1.68
CA ALA A 98 -10.26 -2.26 1.18
C ALA A 98 -11.70 -2.14 1.66
N ARG A 99 -12.51 -3.19 1.47
CA ARG A 99 -13.92 -3.22 1.94
C ARG A 99 -14.03 -3.16 3.47
N TYR A 100 -13.09 -3.79 4.18
CA TYR A 100 -13.07 -3.74 5.64
C TYR A 100 -12.87 -2.31 6.18
N LEU A 101 -12.01 -1.52 5.53
CA LEU A 101 -11.69 -0.15 5.93
C LEU A 101 -12.76 0.86 5.47
N ASP A 102 -13.52 0.54 4.43
CA ASP A 102 -14.45 1.47 3.81
C ASP A 102 -15.49 1.99 4.81
N GLY A 103 -15.74 3.30 4.75
CA GLY A 103 -16.64 4.01 5.67
C GLY A 103 -16.13 4.15 7.11
N LYS A 104 -14.93 3.64 7.46
CA LYS A 104 -14.40 3.62 8.85
C LYS A 104 -13.22 4.56 9.07
N THR A 105 -12.70 5.22 8.04
CA THR A 105 -11.45 5.98 8.08
C THR A 105 -11.64 7.49 8.31
N GLY A 106 -12.89 7.93 8.54
CA GLY A 106 -13.21 9.33 8.80
C GLY A 106 -12.94 10.22 7.59
N ASP A 107 -12.23 11.31 7.80
CA ASP A 107 -11.91 12.33 6.78
C ASP A 107 -10.59 12.06 6.05
N LYS A 108 -10.06 10.85 6.15
CA LYS A 108 -8.79 10.47 5.52
C LYS A 108 -8.99 9.91 4.11
N THR A 109 -8.02 10.18 3.25
CA THR A 109 -7.87 9.50 1.97
C THR A 109 -6.89 8.35 2.15
N VAL A 110 -7.38 7.12 2.03
CA VAL A 110 -6.63 5.90 2.27
C VAL A 110 -6.49 5.13 0.97
N ILE A 111 -5.26 4.88 0.54
CA ILE A 111 -4.96 4.18 -0.71
C ILE A 111 -4.21 2.88 -0.41
N LEU A 112 -4.81 1.75 -0.74
CA LEU A 112 -4.11 0.46 -0.74
C LEU A 112 -3.35 0.30 -2.06
N THR A 113 -2.15 -0.24 -1.97
CA THR A 113 -1.32 -0.56 -3.13
C THR A 113 -0.36 -1.70 -2.81
N GLY A 114 0.39 -2.15 -3.79
CA GLY A 114 1.34 -3.23 -3.59
C GLY A 114 2.10 -3.54 -4.87
N ALA A 115 2.64 -4.74 -4.96
CA ALA A 115 3.34 -5.21 -6.15
C ALA A 115 3.00 -6.68 -6.44
N LEU A 116 3.04 -7.03 -7.72
CA LEU A 116 2.94 -8.42 -8.18
C LEU A 116 4.34 -9.06 -8.26
N ARG A 117 5.38 -8.23 -8.40
CA ARG A 117 6.76 -8.66 -8.40
C ARG A 117 7.53 -7.98 -7.26
N PRO A 118 8.30 -8.72 -6.44
CA PRO A 118 9.09 -8.15 -5.36
C PRO A 118 10.02 -7.04 -5.83
N PHE A 119 10.13 -5.97 -5.03
CA PHE A 119 11.01 -4.87 -5.35
C PHE A 119 12.48 -5.30 -5.37
N ALA A 120 12.90 -6.13 -4.40
CA ALA A 120 14.28 -6.56 -4.22
C ALA A 120 14.85 -7.33 -5.43
N ILE A 121 14.03 -8.08 -6.17
CA ILE A 121 14.49 -8.85 -7.32
C ILE A 121 14.48 -8.08 -8.65
N GLY A 122 14.21 -6.79 -8.62
CA GLY A 122 14.27 -5.89 -9.78
C GLY A 122 13.13 -6.04 -10.78
N LYS A 123 13.03 -5.11 -11.73
CA LYS A 123 11.94 -5.01 -12.74
C LYS A 123 10.54 -5.08 -12.12
N SER A 124 10.41 -4.56 -10.90
CA SER A 124 9.18 -4.59 -10.12
C SER A 124 8.20 -3.51 -10.59
N ASP A 125 6.91 -3.82 -10.51
CA ASP A 125 5.80 -2.88 -10.66
C ASP A 125 5.59 -1.99 -9.42
N ALA A 126 6.32 -2.24 -8.33
CA ALA A 126 6.19 -1.51 -7.06
C ALA A 126 6.32 0.00 -7.21
N GLY A 127 7.33 0.48 -7.94
CA GLY A 127 7.57 1.92 -8.12
C GLY A 127 6.42 2.62 -8.84
N PHE A 128 5.85 1.97 -9.86
CA PHE A 128 4.71 2.50 -10.59
C PHE A 128 3.45 2.55 -9.74
N ASN A 129 3.15 1.47 -9.02
CA ASN A 129 1.96 1.38 -8.18
C ASN A 129 2.04 2.33 -6.97
N VAL A 130 3.16 2.35 -6.25
CA VAL A 130 3.36 3.24 -5.09
C VAL A 130 3.36 4.71 -5.52
N GLY A 131 3.99 5.05 -6.66
CA GLY A 131 3.95 6.40 -7.20
C GLY A 131 2.52 6.85 -7.51
N GLY A 132 1.74 6.00 -8.16
CA GLY A 132 0.31 6.23 -8.41
C GLY A 132 -0.47 6.42 -7.12
N ALA A 133 -0.23 5.57 -6.11
CA ALA A 133 -0.90 5.65 -4.81
C ALA A 133 -0.58 6.95 -4.05
N VAL A 134 0.69 7.38 -4.09
CA VAL A 134 1.12 8.65 -3.48
C VAL A 134 0.41 9.86 -4.10
N ILE A 135 0.24 9.88 -5.42
CA ILE A 135 -0.49 10.96 -6.10
C ILE A 135 -1.98 10.87 -5.80
N ALA A 136 -2.57 9.67 -5.86
CA ALA A 136 -3.98 9.47 -5.58
C ALA A 136 -4.35 9.90 -4.15
N ALA A 137 -3.53 9.59 -3.15
CA ALA A 137 -3.75 9.99 -1.76
C ALA A 137 -3.82 11.52 -1.57
N GLN A 138 -3.14 12.28 -2.42
CA GLN A 138 -3.08 13.75 -2.37
C GLN A 138 -4.18 14.43 -3.20
N THR A 139 -4.86 13.70 -4.08
CA THR A 139 -5.76 14.28 -5.08
C THR A 139 -7.20 13.79 -4.97
N LEU A 140 -7.42 12.60 -4.42
CA LEU A 140 -8.75 12.05 -4.25
C LEU A 140 -9.44 12.59 -2.98
N PRO A 141 -10.77 12.65 -2.96
CA PRO A 141 -11.52 12.98 -1.75
C PRO A 141 -11.32 11.91 -0.66
N ALA A 142 -11.72 12.23 0.57
CA ALA A 142 -11.73 11.28 1.67
C ALA A 142 -12.48 10.00 1.29
N GLY A 143 -11.90 8.86 1.61
CA GLY A 143 -12.43 7.54 1.25
C GLY A 143 -11.33 6.49 1.20
N VAL A 144 -11.71 5.27 0.88
CA VAL A 144 -10.82 4.13 0.73
C VAL A 144 -10.78 3.68 -0.72
N TYR A 145 -9.57 3.55 -1.24
CA TYR A 145 -9.31 3.21 -2.63
C TYR A 145 -8.19 2.18 -2.73
N ALA A 146 -8.07 1.54 -3.88
CA ALA A 146 -6.85 0.82 -4.27
C ALA A 146 -6.27 1.43 -5.56
N VAL A 147 -4.95 1.43 -5.66
CA VAL A 147 -4.23 1.85 -6.87
C VAL A 147 -3.30 0.73 -7.30
N MET A 148 -3.63 0.11 -8.40
CA MET A 148 -2.88 -0.98 -9.01
C MET A 148 -2.94 -0.90 -10.53
N ASN A 149 -1.90 -1.31 -11.20
CA ASN A 149 -1.82 -1.41 -12.66
C ASN A 149 -2.22 -0.11 -13.40
N GLY A 150 -1.91 1.05 -12.80
CA GLY A 150 -2.19 2.37 -13.38
C GLY A 150 -3.66 2.81 -13.29
N ARG A 151 -4.44 2.18 -12.42
CA ARG A 151 -5.87 2.48 -12.21
C ARG A 151 -6.19 2.74 -10.75
N VAL A 152 -7.22 3.53 -10.54
CA VAL A 152 -7.83 3.78 -9.23
C VAL A 152 -9.14 2.99 -9.16
N PHE A 153 -9.32 2.27 -8.06
CA PHE A 153 -10.54 1.52 -7.75
C PHE A 153 -11.12 2.03 -6.44
N ASN A 154 -12.43 2.21 -6.38
CA ASN A 154 -13.11 2.37 -5.08
C ASN A 154 -13.01 1.06 -4.29
N ALA A 155 -13.13 1.13 -2.97
CA ALA A 155 -13.04 -0.06 -2.11
C ALA A 155 -14.05 -1.16 -2.49
N ALA A 156 -15.24 -0.78 -2.97
CA ALA A 156 -16.26 -1.73 -3.41
C ALA A 156 -15.92 -2.45 -4.73
N ASP A 157 -15.17 -1.77 -5.61
CA ASP A 157 -14.95 -2.19 -7.00
C ASP A 157 -13.60 -2.91 -7.19
N VAL A 158 -12.68 -2.78 -6.22
CA VAL A 158 -11.38 -3.41 -6.33
C VAL A 158 -11.52 -4.94 -6.38
N HIS A 159 -10.98 -5.52 -7.43
CA HIS A 159 -10.97 -6.96 -7.64
C HIS A 159 -9.70 -7.37 -8.39
N LYS A 160 -9.11 -8.47 -7.95
CA LYS A 160 -7.98 -9.10 -8.64
C LYS A 160 -8.49 -10.32 -9.41
N ASP A 161 -8.38 -10.27 -10.73
CA ASP A 161 -8.58 -11.46 -11.55
C ASP A 161 -7.46 -12.47 -11.26
N VAL A 162 -7.82 -13.60 -10.68
CA VAL A 162 -6.87 -14.66 -10.30
C VAL A 162 -6.28 -15.39 -11.49
N GLN A 163 -6.91 -15.35 -12.67
CA GLN A 163 -6.41 -16.01 -13.87
C GLN A 163 -5.32 -15.18 -14.56
N THR A 164 -5.48 -13.87 -14.60
CA THR A 164 -4.54 -12.95 -15.23
C THR A 164 -3.56 -12.31 -14.25
N GLY A 165 -3.84 -12.37 -12.95
CA GLY A 165 -3.09 -11.69 -11.91
C GLY A 165 -3.23 -10.17 -11.94
N ARG A 166 -4.21 -9.63 -12.66
CA ARG A 166 -4.41 -8.18 -12.86
C ARG A 166 -5.57 -7.65 -12.05
N PHE A 167 -5.47 -6.35 -11.73
CA PHE A 167 -6.57 -5.56 -11.23
C PHE A 167 -7.22 -4.85 -12.43
N ASP A 168 -8.08 -5.56 -13.11
CA ASP A 168 -8.83 -5.06 -14.27
C ASP A 168 -10.33 -5.11 -13.98
N ILE A 169 -11.06 -4.19 -14.60
CA ILE A 169 -12.54 -4.23 -14.71
C ILE A 169 -12.87 -4.68 -16.13
#